data_12144a920f18aa07f8ad6e5b67aa799c
#
_entry.id   12144a920f18aa07f8ad6e5b67aa799c
#
_cell.length_a   1.000
_cell.length_b   1.000
_cell.length_c   1.000
_cell.angle_alpha   90.00
_cell.angle_beta   90.00
_cell.angle_gamma   90.00
#
_symmetry.space_group_name_H-M   'P 1'
#
loop_
_entity.id
_entity.type
_entity.pdbx_description
1 polymer ?
#
loop_
_entity_poly.entity_id
_entity_poly.type
_entity_poly.pdbx_seq_one_letter_code
_entity_poly.pdbx_strand_id
1 'polypeptide(L)'
;PAGAGGRTFLRGRAIGPLDALDDAGRRAAAFDEATGCYDELAAENDAVVLDGAGCAADVHLGGVEAANMAMARHAAATVLLVGDAERGGAFAAFVGCMETFCEADRARVAGFVANRFRGEPDLLADAAGRLLQHTGRPLLGVAPDLPDLSDVVDAPNCDALAIADDVEAALDRLAEVVRRCLPVDRLYRRMGLR
;
A
#
# COMPACT_ATOMS: atom_id res chain seq x y z
N PRO A 1 0.96 -15.48 -1.31
CA PRO A 1 2.06 -16.22 -1.91
C PRO A 1 2.16 -15.76 -3.34
N ALA A 2 3.07 -14.81 -3.63
CA ALA A 2 3.46 -14.52 -4.98
C ALA A 2 3.95 -15.84 -5.57
N GLY A 3 3.31 -16.30 -6.64
CA GLY A 3 3.68 -17.54 -7.29
C GLY A 3 5.15 -17.49 -7.66
N ALA A 4 5.85 -18.60 -7.44
CA ALA A 4 7.23 -18.81 -7.88
C ALA A 4 7.34 -18.40 -9.36
N GLY A 5 8.03 -17.29 -9.65
CA GLY A 5 8.25 -16.82 -11.03
C GLY A 5 8.09 -15.32 -11.28
N GLY A 6 7.75 -14.51 -10.28
CA GLY A 6 7.67 -13.06 -10.44
C GLY A 6 9.02 -12.47 -10.85
N ARG A 7 9.06 -11.77 -11.98
CA ARG A 7 10.27 -11.06 -12.41
C ARG A 7 10.37 -9.76 -11.60
N THR A 8 11.52 -9.55 -10.96
CA THR A 8 11.83 -8.27 -10.31
C THR A 8 12.50 -7.36 -11.33
N PHE A 9 12.03 -6.13 -11.41
CA PHE A 9 12.62 -5.09 -12.25
C PHE A 9 13.21 -4.00 -11.38
N LEU A 10 14.39 -3.54 -11.73
CA LEU A 10 15.05 -2.41 -11.11
C LEU A 10 15.48 -1.43 -12.22
N ARG A 11 15.02 -0.19 -12.17
CA ARG A 11 15.19 0.80 -13.25
C ARG A 11 14.85 0.25 -14.64
N GLY A 12 13.75 -0.48 -14.75
CA GLY A 12 13.31 -1.08 -16.01
C GLY A 12 14.11 -2.29 -16.49
N ARG A 13 15.11 -2.75 -15.70
CA ARG A 13 15.91 -3.96 -16.03
C ARG A 13 15.47 -5.13 -15.18
N ALA A 14 15.23 -6.28 -15.80
CA ALA A 14 14.94 -7.51 -15.09
C ALA A 14 16.21 -7.97 -14.33
N ILE A 15 16.08 -8.14 -13.00
CA ILE A 15 17.17 -8.57 -12.12
C ILE A 15 17.01 -10.02 -11.63
N GLY A 16 16.01 -10.73 -12.14
CA GLY A 16 15.70 -12.10 -11.77
C GLY A 16 14.54 -12.23 -10.80
N PRO A 17 14.24 -13.44 -10.32
CA PRO A 17 13.18 -13.66 -9.34
C PRO A 17 13.55 -13.04 -7.99
N LEU A 18 12.52 -12.65 -7.21
CA LEU A 18 12.69 -12.04 -5.88
C LEU A 18 13.47 -12.96 -4.92
N ASP A 19 13.33 -14.26 -5.09
CA ASP A 19 14.03 -15.30 -4.31
C ASP A 19 15.57 -15.28 -4.52
N ALA A 20 16.04 -14.66 -5.61
CA ALA A 20 17.47 -14.44 -5.83
C ALA A 20 18.07 -13.35 -4.94
N LEU A 21 17.25 -12.64 -4.13
CA LEU A 21 17.67 -11.63 -3.15
C LEU A 21 17.92 -12.21 -1.75
N ASP A 22 18.14 -13.54 -1.64
CA ASP A 22 18.42 -14.20 -0.35
C ASP A 22 19.72 -13.73 0.33
N ASP A 23 20.59 -13.07 -0.40
CA ASP A 23 21.80 -12.47 0.15
C ASP A 23 21.51 -11.07 0.74
N ALA A 24 21.89 -10.85 1.99
CA ALA A 24 21.73 -9.58 2.68
C ALA A 24 22.38 -8.40 1.93
N GLY A 25 23.52 -8.65 1.24
CA GLY A 25 24.20 -7.66 0.43
C GLY A 25 23.38 -7.24 -0.79
N ARG A 26 22.74 -8.19 -1.46
CA ARG A 26 21.87 -7.90 -2.61
C ARG A 26 20.61 -7.14 -2.20
N ARG A 27 20.02 -7.47 -1.04
CA ARG A 27 18.87 -6.73 -0.51
C ARG A 27 19.23 -5.30 -0.18
N ALA A 28 20.38 -5.07 0.46
CA ALA A 28 20.86 -3.73 0.76
C ALA A 28 21.08 -2.92 -0.52
N ALA A 29 21.77 -3.48 -1.52
CA ALA A 29 21.99 -2.81 -2.80
C ALA A 29 20.68 -2.51 -3.55
N ALA A 30 19.69 -3.41 -3.50
CA ALA A 30 18.37 -3.17 -4.09
C ALA A 30 17.61 -2.06 -3.34
N PHE A 31 17.74 -1.99 -2.02
CA PHE A 31 17.15 -0.93 -1.22
C PHE A 31 17.80 0.43 -1.49
N ASP A 32 19.14 0.48 -1.56
CA ASP A 32 19.88 1.71 -1.89
C ASP A 32 19.49 2.24 -3.27
N GLU A 33 19.30 1.34 -4.25
CA GLU A 33 18.83 1.72 -5.57
C GLU A 33 17.38 2.20 -5.55
N ALA A 34 16.50 1.54 -4.79
CA ALA A 34 15.10 1.93 -4.66
C ALA A 34 14.96 3.30 -3.99
N THR A 35 15.75 3.59 -2.96
CA THR A 35 15.78 4.91 -2.31
C THR A 35 16.27 6.00 -3.25
N GLY A 36 17.33 5.71 -4.05
CA GLY A 36 17.82 6.63 -5.08
C GLY A 36 16.75 6.95 -6.14
N CYS A 37 16.02 5.93 -6.61
CA CYS A 37 14.90 6.15 -7.54
C CYS A 37 13.79 7.00 -6.91
N TYR A 38 13.47 6.75 -5.63
CA TYR A 38 12.50 7.56 -4.91
C TYR A 38 12.93 9.02 -4.80
N ASP A 39 14.19 9.28 -4.44
CA ASP A 39 14.72 10.64 -4.28
C ASP A 39 14.67 11.42 -5.60
N GLU A 40 14.98 10.74 -6.73
CA GLU A 40 14.83 11.31 -8.08
C GLU A 40 13.37 11.69 -8.36
N LEU A 41 12.43 10.76 -8.14
CA LEU A 41 10.99 10.99 -8.35
C LEU A 41 10.45 12.10 -7.43
N ALA A 42 10.86 12.13 -6.17
CA ALA A 42 10.43 13.13 -5.20
C ALA A 42 10.95 14.53 -5.53
N ALA A 43 12.09 14.63 -6.21
CA ALA A 43 12.62 15.92 -6.67
C ALA A 43 11.84 16.51 -7.86
N GLU A 44 11.13 15.66 -8.61
CA GLU A 44 10.42 16.05 -9.84
C GLU A 44 8.89 16.16 -9.65
N ASN A 45 8.36 15.71 -8.50
CA ASN A 45 6.92 15.61 -8.27
C ASN A 45 6.51 16.20 -6.92
N ASP A 46 5.34 16.84 -6.88
CA ASP A 46 4.76 17.41 -5.66
C ASP A 46 4.33 16.32 -4.66
N ALA A 47 3.97 15.13 -5.16
CA ALA A 47 3.58 13.98 -4.36
C ALA A 47 4.03 12.67 -5.01
N VAL A 48 4.47 11.74 -4.19
CA VAL A 48 4.80 10.36 -4.60
C VAL A 48 3.96 9.40 -3.79
N VAL A 49 3.28 8.48 -4.46
CA VAL A 49 2.54 7.37 -3.83
C VAL A 49 3.40 6.12 -3.89
N LEU A 50 3.69 5.57 -2.72
CA LEU A 50 4.44 4.32 -2.57
C LEU A 50 3.45 3.18 -2.34
N ASP A 51 3.45 2.21 -3.24
CA ASP A 51 2.73 0.95 -3.07
C ASP A 51 3.72 -0.13 -2.63
N GLY A 52 3.46 -0.71 -1.45
CA GLY A 52 4.32 -1.73 -0.86
C GLY A 52 4.02 -3.12 -1.38
N ALA A 53 4.86 -4.07 -1.03
CA ALA A 53 4.68 -5.47 -1.38
C ALA A 53 4.43 -6.34 -0.14
N GLY A 54 3.44 -7.22 -0.19
CA GLY A 54 3.10 -8.12 0.91
C GLY A 54 2.53 -7.39 2.14
N CYS A 55 2.63 -8.03 3.29
CA CYS A 55 2.19 -7.43 4.56
C CYS A 55 3.32 -6.63 5.21
N ALA A 56 3.03 -5.40 5.63
CA ALA A 56 4.01 -4.54 6.30
C ALA A 56 4.53 -5.10 7.65
N ALA A 57 3.84 -6.10 8.22
CA ALA A 57 4.17 -6.75 9.47
C ALA A 57 4.65 -8.21 9.30
N ASP A 58 5.11 -8.59 8.12
CA ASP A 58 5.65 -9.93 7.86
C ASP A 58 7.05 -10.09 8.49
N VAL A 59 7.06 -10.23 9.82
CA VAL A 59 8.29 -10.32 10.64
C VAL A 59 9.15 -11.54 10.32
N HIS A 60 8.58 -12.60 9.74
CA HIS A 60 9.31 -13.83 9.39
C HIS A 60 10.22 -13.65 8.17
N LEU A 61 10.01 -12.63 7.36
CA LEU A 61 10.79 -12.36 6.16
C LEU A 61 12.15 -11.67 6.44
N GLY A 62 12.53 -11.54 7.72
CA GLY A 62 13.87 -11.20 8.18
C GLY A 62 14.63 -10.12 7.39
N GLY A 63 14.02 -8.93 7.24
CA GLY A 63 14.66 -7.81 6.53
C GLY A 63 14.15 -7.55 5.10
N VAL A 64 13.21 -8.32 4.57
CA VAL A 64 12.42 -7.98 3.36
C VAL A 64 11.40 -6.84 3.68
N GLU A 65 11.31 -6.44 4.93
CA GLU A 65 10.63 -5.23 5.38
C GLU A 65 11.11 -3.94 4.66
N ALA A 66 12.16 -4.05 3.87
CA ALA A 66 12.69 -2.98 3.04
C ALA A 66 11.66 -2.34 2.10
N ALA A 67 10.66 -3.11 1.64
CA ALA A 67 9.69 -2.61 0.67
C ALA A 67 8.59 -1.73 1.28
N ASN A 68 8.27 -1.90 2.57
CA ASN A 68 7.16 -1.19 3.22
C ASN A 68 7.68 -0.12 4.20
N MET A 69 7.87 -0.50 5.46
CA MET A 69 8.19 0.49 6.50
C MET A 69 9.59 1.09 6.37
N ALA A 70 10.56 0.38 5.77
CA ALA A 70 11.87 0.96 5.51
C ALA A 70 11.80 2.09 4.47
N MET A 71 11.05 1.90 3.37
CA MET A 71 10.79 2.97 2.41
C MET A 71 9.96 4.09 3.02
N ALA A 72 8.97 3.77 3.85
CA ALA A 72 8.19 4.78 4.56
C ALA A 72 9.05 5.62 5.52
N ARG A 73 10.06 5.03 6.16
CA ARG A 73 11.04 5.76 6.98
C ARG A 73 11.91 6.68 6.14
N HIS A 74 12.47 6.17 5.02
CA HIS A 74 13.31 6.95 4.10
C HIS A 74 12.56 8.15 3.53
N ALA A 75 11.36 7.91 3.03
CA ALA A 75 10.50 8.93 2.42
C ALA A 75 9.83 9.88 3.44
N ALA A 76 10.02 9.69 4.74
CA ALA A 76 9.22 10.33 5.79
C ALA A 76 7.70 10.25 5.53
N ALA A 77 7.25 9.17 4.90
CA ALA A 77 5.90 9.02 4.37
C ALA A 77 4.83 8.95 5.46
N THR A 78 3.65 9.45 5.14
CA THR A 78 2.41 9.16 5.85
C THR A 78 1.90 7.80 5.40
N VAL A 79 1.70 6.87 6.33
CA VAL A 79 1.34 5.48 6.04
C VAL A 79 -0.16 5.26 6.21
N LEU A 80 -0.79 4.63 5.23
CA LEU A 80 -2.13 4.07 5.31
C LEU A 80 -2.00 2.54 5.30
N LEU A 81 -2.55 1.88 6.31
CA LEU A 81 -2.66 0.42 6.29
C LEU A 81 -3.97 0.03 5.61
N VAL A 82 -3.85 -0.65 4.48
CA VAL A 82 -4.99 -1.13 3.68
C VAL A 82 -5.19 -2.62 3.94
N GLY A 83 -6.40 -3.01 4.33
CA GLY A 83 -6.74 -4.41 4.60
C GLY A 83 -7.88 -4.90 3.74
N ASP A 84 -7.78 -6.13 3.24
CA ASP A 84 -8.82 -6.79 2.45
C ASP A 84 -9.96 -7.23 3.38
N ALA A 85 -11.08 -6.53 3.31
CA ALA A 85 -12.26 -6.81 4.14
C ALA A 85 -13.09 -7.99 3.61
N GLU A 86 -12.96 -8.36 2.33
CA GLU A 86 -13.67 -9.48 1.74
C GLU A 86 -13.23 -10.81 2.36
N ARG A 87 -11.93 -10.98 2.60
CA ARG A 87 -11.38 -12.21 3.18
C ARG A 87 -11.66 -12.38 4.67
N GLY A 88 -12.16 -11.32 5.32
CA GLY A 88 -12.29 -11.27 6.77
C GLY A 88 -10.95 -11.04 7.49
N GLY A 89 -11.02 -10.74 8.78
CA GLY A 89 -9.81 -10.57 9.61
C GLY A 89 -9.04 -9.26 9.42
N ALA A 90 -9.48 -8.34 8.54
CA ALA A 90 -8.78 -7.09 8.28
C ALA A 90 -8.52 -6.26 9.56
N PHE A 91 -9.51 -6.17 10.44
CA PHE A 91 -9.36 -5.43 11.71
C PHE A 91 -8.35 -6.09 12.66
N ALA A 92 -8.32 -7.42 12.73
CA ALA A 92 -7.31 -8.14 13.50
C ALA A 92 -5.90 -7.93 12.92
N ALA A 93 -5.78 -7.91 11.58
CA ALA A 93 -4.52 -7.62 10.90
C ALA A 93 -4.03 -6.19 11.20
N PHE A 94 -4.92 -5.19 11.22
CA PHE A 94 -4.56 -3.82 11.59
C PHE A 94 -4.00 -3.72 13.01
N VAL A 95 -4.68 -4.33 13.97
CA VAL A 95 -4.19 -4.39 15.36
C VAL A 95 -2.85 -5.13 15.41
N GLY A 96 -2.73 -6.28 14.76
CA GLY A 96 -1.50 -7.06 14.69
C GLY A 96 -0.33 -6.26 14.10
N CYS A 97 -0.54 -5.52 13.01
CA CYS A 97 0.48 -4.64 12.44
C CYS A 97 0.93 -3.58 13.46
N MET A 98 -0.02 -2.91 14.11
CA MET A 98 0.31 -1.87 15.09
C MET A 98 1.08 -2.41 16.30
N GLU A 99 0.82 -3.64 16.73
CA GLU A 99 1.55 -4.28 17.84
C GLU A 99 2.95 -4.72 17.43
N THR A 100 3.14 -5.15 16.18
CA THR A 100 4.46 -5.59 15.68
C THR A 100 5.38 -4.43 15.32
N PHE A 101 4.83 -3.27 14.96
CA PHE A 101 5.62 -2.09 14.60
C PHE A 101 6.37 -1.50 15.79
N CYS A 102 7.58 -0.99 15.55
CA CYS A 102 8.26 -0.13 16.52
C CYS A 102 7.51 1.22 16.68
N GLU A 103 7.84 1.98 17.72
CA GLU A 103 7.19 3.26 17.99
C GLU A 103 7.30 4.26 16.83
N ALA A 104 8.46 4.32 16.18
CA ALA A 104 8.71 5.20 15.05
C ALA A 104 7.83 4.87 13.84
N ASP A 105 7.55 3.58 13.59
CA ASP A 105 6.69 3.12 12.51
C ASP A 105 5.22 3.35 12.84
N ARG A 106 4.79 3.03 14.07
CA ARG A 106 3.44 3.35 14.54
C ARG A 106 3.12 4.84 14.43
N ALA A 107 4.09 5.72 14.69
CA ALA A 107 3.91 7.16 14.58
C ALA A 107 3.60 7.61 13.14
N ARG A 108 4.08 6.89 12.13
CA ARG A 108 3.83 7.19 10.71
C ARG A 108 2.43 6.80 10.25
N VAL A 109 1.81 5.82 10.90
CA VAL A 109 0.48 5.35 10.50
C VAL A 109 -0.56 6.44 10.78
N ALA A 110 -1.19 6.93 9.72
CA ALA A 110 -2.27 7.91 9.80
C ALA A 110 -3.62 7.26 10.13
N GLY A 111 -3.82 6.04 9.68
CA GLY A 111 -5.04 5.28 9.90
C GLY A 111 -5.15 4.09 8.96
N PHE A 112 -6.36 3.54 8.90
CA PHE A 112 -6.67 2.29 8.22
C PHE A 112 -7.69 2.50 7.11
N VAL A 113 -7.64 1.63 6.11
CA VAL A 113 -8.62 1.57 5.02
C VAL A 113 -9.10 0.12 4.89
N ALA A 114 -10.40 -0.10 5.03
CA ALA A 114 -11.01 -1.39 4.71
C ALA A 114 -11.32 -1.42 3.21
N ASN A 115 -10.62 -2.26 2.47
CA ASN A 115 -10.77 -2.40 1.02
C ASN A 115 -11.65 -3.62 0.68
N ARG A 116 -12.34 -3.56 -0.45
CA ARG A 116 -13.20 -4.64 -0.96
C ARG A 116 -14.32 -5.02 0.02
N PHE A 117 -14.88 -4.02 0.68
CA PHE A 117 -15.98 -4.27 1.61
C PHE A 117 -17.31 -4.44 0.85
N ARG A 118 -18.02 -5.54 1.17
CA ARG A 118 -19.34 -5.81 0.63
C ARG A 118 -20.41 -5.54 1.69
N GLY A 119 -20.93 -4.34 1.69
CA GLY A 119 -21.98 -3.90 2.62
C GLY A 119 -21.97 -2.38 2.80
N GLU A 120 -22.90 -1.91 3.62
CA GLU A 120 -22.94 -0.49 3.98
C GLU A 120 -21.84 -0.16 4.97
N PRO A 121 -21.07 0.93 4.76
CA PRO A 121 -19.95 1.32 5.64
C PRO A 121 -20.33 1.45 7.12
N ASP A 122 -21.55 1.84 7.41
CA ASP A 122 -22.07 2.00 8.78
C ASP A 122 -22.05 0.69 9.59
N LEU A 123 -22.06 -0.46 8.93
CA LEU A 123 -21.92 -1.77 9.60
C LEU A 123 -20.56 -1.92 10.31
N LEU A 124 -19.56 -1.13 9.91
CA LEU A 124 -18.22 -1.16 10.50
C LEU A 124 -18.03 -0.15 11.64
N ALA A 125 -19.05 0.64 12.01
CA ALA A 125 -18.93 1.71 13.00
C ALA A 125 -18.39 1.22 14.37
N ASP A 126 -18.95 0.13 14.90
CA ASP A 126 -18.50 -0.46 16.18
C ASP A 126 -17.06 -1.01 16.07
N ALA A 127 -16.74 -1.67 14.97
CA ALA A 127 -15.40 -2.20 14.72
C ALA A 127 -14.38 -1.07 14.59
N ALA A 128 -14.73 0.02 13.90
CA ALA A 128 -13.92 1.21 13.78
C ALA A 128 -13.67 1.90 15.14
N GLY A 129 -14.70 1.95 16.00
CA GLY A 129 -14.58 2.47 17.37
C GLY A 129 -13.61 1.65 18.20
N ARG A 130 -13.71 0.31 18.15
CA ARG A 130 -12.77 -0.58 18.85
C ARG A 130 -11.35 -0.46 18.32
N LEU A 131 -11.20 -0.36 16.99
CA LEU A 131 -9.89 -0.18 16.34
C LEU A 131 -9.21 1.11 16.83
N LEU A 132 -9.97 2.21 16.88
CA LEU A 132 -9.47 3.49 17.39
C LEU A 132 -9.05 3.38 18.87
N GLN A 133 -9.83 2.71 19.71
CA GLN A 133 -9.52 2.51 21.14
C GLN A 133 -8.22 1.70 21.32
N HIS A 134 -8.01 0.65 20.52
CA HIS A 134 -6.83 -0.20 20.64
C HIS A 134 -5.56 0.43 20.06
N THR A 135 -5.68 1.10 18.91
CA THR A 135 -4.50 1.53 18.14
C THR A 135 -4.22 3.03 18.24
N GLY A 136 -5.19 3.82 18.70
CA GLY A 136 -5.12 5.28 18.65
C GLY A 136 -5.20 5.85 17.23
N ARG A 137 -5.55 5.03 16.21
CA ARG A 137 -5.65 5.43 14.81
C ARG A 137 -7.04 5.14 14.25
N PRO A 138 -7.62 6.06 13.46
CA PRO A 138 -8.97 5.89 12.93
C PRO A 138 -9.02 4.96 11.71
N LEU A 139 -10.18 4.34 11.49
CA LEU A 139 -10.56 3.88 10.16
C LEU A 139 -10.87 5.13 9.32
N LEU A 140 -10.09 5.37 8.29
CA LEU A 140 -10.17 6.58 7.46
C LEU A 140 -11.12 6.41 6.29
N GLY A 141 -11.30 5.17 5.83
CA GLY A 141 -12.17 4.89 4.71
C GLY A 141 -12.56 3.44 4.58
N VAL A 142 -13.66 3.25 3.86
CA VAL A 142 -14.17 1.94 3.47
C VAL A 142 -14.39 1.97 1.98
N ALA A 143 -13.56 1.24 1.23
CA ALA A 143 -13.71 1.13 -0.21
C ALA A 143 -14.55 -0.10 -0.56
N PRO A 144 -15.51 0.03 -1.48
CA PRO A 144 -16.34 -1.10 -1.90
C PRO A 144 -15.54 -2.10 -2.73
N ASP A 145 -16.07 -3.31 -2.83
CA ASP A 145 -15.60 -4.28 -3.82
C ASP A 145 -16.03 -3.81 -5.23
N LEU A 146 -15.08 -3.81 -6.17
CA LEU A 146 -15.27 -3.32 -7.54
C LEU A 146 -14.84 -4.41 -8.53
N PRO A 147 -15.62 -5.49 -8.67
CA PRO A 147 -15.22 -6.63 -9.50
C PRO A 147 -14.98 -6.24 -10.97
N ASP A 148 -15.77 -5.30 -11.50
CA ASP A 148 -15.63 -4.82 -12.88
C ASP A 148 -14.31 -4.08 -13.18
N LEU A 149 -13.62 -3.61 -12.14
CA LEU A 149 -12.33 -2.91 -12.27
C LEU A 149 -11.14 -3.82 -11.98
N SER A 150 -11.34 -4.89 -11.22
CA SER A 150 -10.24 -5.81 -10.87
C SER A 150 -9.64 -6.48 -12.10
N ASP A 151 -10.46 -6.85 -13.08
CA ASP A 151 -10.01 -7.49 -14.32
C ASP A 151 -9.15 -6.56 -15.19
N VAL A 152 -9.35 -5.26 -15.07
CA VAL A 152 -8.58 -4.24 -15.82
C VAL A 152 -7.28 -3.88 -15.09
N VAL A 153 -7.33 -3.76 -13.76
CA VAL A 153 -6.20 -3.29 -12.94
C VAL A 153 -5.25 -4.45 -12.57
N ASP A 154 -5.78 -5.65 -12.35
CA ASP A 154 -5.01 -6.85 -11.97
C ASP A 154 -4.51 -7.66 -13.19
N ALA A 155 -4.66 -7.14 -14.41
CA ALA A 155 -4.20 -7.82 -15.62
C ALA A 155 -2.68 -8.13 -15.52
N PRO A 156 -2.26 -9.41 -15.56
CA PRO A 156 -0.88 -9.80 -15.27
C PRO A 156 0.14 -9.37 -16.33
N ASN A 157 -0.30 -8.75 -17.42
CA ASN A 157 0.54 -8.33 -18.52
C ASN A 157 0.36 -6.83 -18.80
N CYS A 158 1.42 -6.06 -18.56
CA CYS A 158 1.52 -4.68 -19.04
C CYS A 158 1.41 -4.54 -20.58
N ASP A 159 1.35 -5.64 -21.31
CA ASP A 159 1.05 -5.64 -22.76
C ASP A 159 -0.42 -5.27 -23.05
N ALA A 160 -1.28 -5.24 -22.02
CA ALA A 160 -2.66 -4.73 -22.11
C ALA A 160 -2.75 -3.19 -22.19
N LEU A 161 -1.64 -2.46 -22.21
CA LEU A 161 -1.57 -1.04 -22.57
C LEU A 161 -2.08 -0.74 -24.01
N ALA A 162 -2.48 -1.77 -24.75
CA ALA A 162 -3.12 -1.61 -26.06
C ALA A 162 -4.58 -1.12 -26.00
N ILE A 163 -5.17 -0.98 -24.79
CA ILE A 163 -6.56 -0.50 -24.61
C ILE A 163 -6.51 0.77 -23.76
N ALA A 164 -5.80 1.79 -24.24
CA ALA A 164 -5.54 3.02 -23.47
C ALA A 164 -6.82 3.72 -22.99
N ASP A 165 -7.87 3.75 -23.81
CA ASP A 165 -9.13 4.44 -23.49
C ASP A 165 -9.90 3.74 -22.36
N ASP A 166 -9.89 2.40 -22.32
CA ASP A 166 -10.57 1.62 -21.28
C ASP A 166 -9.84 1.71 -19.93
N VAL A 167 -8.50 1.76 -19.95
CA VAL A 167 -7.66 1.90 -18.74
C VAL A 167 -7.84 3.29 -18.13
N GLU A 168 -7.84 4.35 -18.95
CA GLU A 168 -8.02 5.73 -18.49
C GLU A 168 -9.40 5.92 -17.84
N ALA A 169 -10.45 5.41 -18.47
CA ALA A 169 -11.80 5.42 -17.91
C ALA A 169 -11.90 4.63 -16.59
N ALA A 170 -11.20 3.49 -16.48
CA ALA A 170 -11.14 2.70 -15.25
C ALA A 170 -10.41 3.43 -14.13
N LEU A 171 -9.30 4.11 -14.44
CA LEU A 171 -8.54 4.92 -13.49
C LEU A 171 -9.34 6.13 -13.00
N ASP A 172 -10.06 6.82 -13.88
CA ASP A 172 -10.93 7.93 -13.52
C ASP A 172 -12.06 7.49 -12.57
N ARG A 173 -12.68 6.34 -12.87
CA ARG A 173 -13.70 5.75 -12.01
C ARG A 173 -13.12 5.35 -10.65
N LEU A 174 -11.94 4.75 -10.61
CA LEU A 174 -11.24 4.40 -9.38
C LEU A 174 -10.90 5.66 -8.56
N ALA A 175 -10.41 6.71 -9.20
CA ALA A 175 -10.10 7.98 -8.56
C ALA A 175 -11.35 8.60 -7.93
N GLU A 176 -12.52 8.52 -8.59
CA GLU A 176 -13.78 8.99 -8.02
C GLU A 176 -14.22 8.18 -6.80
N VAL A 177 -14.06 6.85 -6.83
CA VAL A 177 -14.33 6.00 -5.67
C VAL A 177 -13.41 6.37 -4.51
N VAL A 178 -12.11 6.50 -4.77
CA VAL A 178 -11.13 6.90 -3.74
C VAL A 178 -11.49 8.24 -3.10
N ARG A 179 -11.86 9.26 -3.90
CA ARG A 179 -12.27 10.57 -3.37
C ARG A 179 -13.52 10.49 -2.49
N ARG A 180 -14.45 9.59 -2.78
CA ARG A 180 -15.67 9.39 -1.97
C ARG A 180 -15.40 8.60 -0.70
N CYS A 181 -14.49 7.64 -0.75
CA CYS A 181 -14.23 6.71 0.35
C CYS A 181 -13.15 7.18 1.33
N LEU A 182 -12.25 8.07 0.90
CA LEU A 182 -11.11 8.54 1.68
C LEU A 182 -11.13 10.07 1.83
N PRO A 183 -10.73 10.60 2.99
CA PRO A 183 -10.58 12.03 3.22
C PRO A 183 -9.28 12.55 2.56
N VAL A 184 -9.22 12.51 1.23
CA VAL A 184 -8.00 12.80 0.43
C VAL A 184 -7.41 14.17 0.78
N ASP A 185 -8.23 15.21 0.92
CA ASP A 185 -7.77 16.56 1.32
C ASP A 185 -7.10 16.59 2.70
N ARG A 186 -7.57 15.76 3.62
CA ARG A 186 -6.95 15.64 4.96
C ARG A 186 -5.60 14.92 4.87
N LEU A 187 -5.47 13.95 3.99
CA LEU A 187 -4.21 13.26 3.72
C LEU A 187 -3.21 14.22 3.10
N TYR A 188 -3.60 14.99 2.08
CA TYR A 188 -2.74 16.00 1.46
C TYR A 188 -2.21 17.01 2.47
N ARG A 189 -3.08 17.53 3.33
CA ARG A 189 -2.64 18.45 4.40
C ARG A 189 -1.63 17.82 5.36
N ARG A 190 -1.75 16.52 5.67
CA ARG A 190 -0.75 15.80 6.48
C ARG A 190 0.60 15.64 5.80
N MET A 191 0.59 15.57 4.47
CA MET A 191 1.81 15.51 3.65
C MET A 191 2.41 16.90 3.39
N GLY A 192 1.79 17.98 3.88
CA GLY A 192 2.21 19.35 3.61
C GLY A 192 1.80 19.87 2.23
N LEU A 193 0.96 19.14 1.50
CA LEU A 193 0.39 19.54 0.22
C LEU A 193 -0.85 20.42 0.44
N ARG A 194 -1.11 21.33 -0.50
CA ARG A 194 -2.24 22.29 -0.48
C ARG A 194 -3.32 21.90 -1.45
#